data_d1aed5330bca231a2b39dabecd0a3f14
#
_entry.id   d1aed5330bca231a2b39dabecd0a3f14
#
_cell.length_a   1.000
_cell.length_b   1.000
_cell.length_c   1.000
_cell.angle_alpha   90.00
_cell.angle_beta   90.00
_cell.angle_gamma   90.00
#
_symmetry.space_group_name_H-M   'P 1'
#
loop_
_entity.id
_entity.type
_entity.pdbx_description
1 polymer ?
#
loop_
_entity_poly.entity_id
_entity_poly.type
_entity_poly.pdbx_seq_one_letter_code
_entity_poly.pdbx_strand_id
1 'polypeptide(L)'
;RFVLAAGLPVAGVSPRGISELMPLNGARTLYGTTKLAAELLVEEYREAFGLRAIVNRCGVIAGPWQMGKVDQGVFTHWMLSHVFGLPLSYIGFGGTGKQVRDLLHIDDLVDLVELQLADPEHWDGTNFNVGGGREISLSLLETTQLCREISGVDLDVTGVAETRPGDVPVYISDCEALSGHCDWK
;
A
#
# COMPACT_ATOMS: atom_id res chain seq x y z
N ARG A 1 8.58 -12.09 -8.82
CA ARG A 1 7.54 -11.56 -7.93
C ARG A 1 6.35 -12.52 -7.80
N PHE A 2 5.58 -12.41 -6.76
CA PHE A 2 4.23 -12.99 -6.70
C PHE A 2 3.25 -12.17 -7.55
N VAL A 3 2.16 -12.79 -7.98
CA VAL A 3 1.11 -12.13 -8.78
C VAL A 3 -0.28 -12.56 -8.28
N LEU A 4 -1.27 -11.70 -8.44
CA LEU A 4 -2.68 -12.07 -8.26
C LEU A 4 -3.10 -12.94 -9.45
N ALA A 5 -3.56 -14.15 -9.17
CA ALA A 5 -4.03 -15.06 -10.21
C ALA A 5 -5.37 -14.57 -10.79
N ALA A 6 -5.56 -14.75 -12.09
CA ALA A 6 -6.85 -14.52 -12.71
C ALA A 6 -7.88 -15.54 -12.20
N GLY A 7 -9.12 -15.09 -11.97
CA GLY A 7 -10.23 -15.97 -11.57
C GLY A 7 -10.20 -16.43 -10.12
N LEU A 8 -9.49 -15.73 -9.23
CA LEU A 8 -9.61 -15.95 -7.79
C LEU A 8 -11.07 -15.76 -7.36
N PRO A 9 -11.68 -16.72 -6.62
CA PRO A 9 -13.10 -16.66 -6.24
C PRO A 9 -13.29 -15.74 -5.01
N VAL A 10 -12.71 -14.55 -5.06
CA VAL A 10 -12.79 -13.53 -3.99
C VAL A 10 -13.30 -12.23 -4.62
N ALA A 11 -14.43 -11.73 -4.12
CA ALA A 11 -14.98 -10.46 -4.57
C ALA A 11 -13.95 -9.35 -4.42
N GLY A 12 -13.89 -8.43 -5.38
CA GLY A 12 -12.97 -7.30 -5.33
C GLY A 12 -11.50 -7.65 -5.60
N VAL A 13 -11.17 -8.89 -5.97
CA VAL A 13 -9.81 -9.28 -6.36
C VAL A 13 -9.74 -9.58 -7.84
N SER A 14 -8.83 -8.93 -8.55
CA SER A 14 -8.63 -9.08 -9.98
C SER A 14 -7.12 -9.04 -10.33
N PRO A 15 -6.72 -9.32 -11.57
CA PRO A 15 -5.35 -9.08 -12.01
C PRO A 15 -4.89 -7.62 -11.93
N ARG A 16 -5.80 -6.64 -11.85
CA ARG A 16 -5.48 -5.24 -11.64
C ARG A 16 -5.07 -4.94 -10.20
N GLY A 17 -5.67 -5.64 -9.25
CA GLY A 17 -5.44 -5.41 -7.83
C GLY A 17 -6.63 -5.80 -6.96
N ILE A 18 -6.66 -5.20 -5.78
CA ILE A 18 -7.70 -5.35 -4.76
C ILE A 18 -8.53 -4.07 -4.76
N SER A 19 -9.82 -4.17 -5.08
CA SER A 19 -10.76 -3.05 -5.09
C SER A 19 -11.48 -2.90 -3.74
N GLU A 20 -12.26 -1.83 -3.60
CA GLU A 20 -13.10 -1.54 -2.43
C GLU A 20 -14.19 -2.60 -2.20
N LEU A 21 -14.50 -3.40 -3.21
CA LEU A 21 -15.46 -4.51 -3.12
C LEU A 21 -14.92 -5.73 -2.37
N MET A 22 -13.62 -5.76 -2.04
CA MET A 22 -13.07 -6.85 -1.24
C MET A 22 -13.69 -6.85 0.16
N PRO A 23 -14.27 -7.99 0.61
CA PRO A 23 -14.86 -8.08 1.93
C PRO A 23 -13.85 -7.81 3.05
N LEU A 24 -14.21 -6.95 3.99
CA LEU A 24 -13.40 -6.63 5.16
C LEU A 24 -13.76 -7.46 6.40
N ASN A 25 -14.50 -8.54 6.24
CA ASN A 25 -14.81 -9.49 7.30
C ASN A 25 -13.66 -10.50 7.53
N GLY A 26 -13.70 -11.19 8.66
CA GLY A 26 -12.72 -12.22 9.01
C GLY A 26 -11.60 -11.73 9.94
N ALA A 27 -10.70 -12.66 10.28
CA ALA A 27 -9.57 -12.37 11.16
C ALA A 27 -8.53 -11.46 10.47
N ARG A 28 -8.01 -10.51 11.23
CA ARG A 28 -6.98 -9.57 10.82
C ARG A 28 -6.07 -9.24 11.98
N THR A 29 -4.99 -8.51 11.73
CA THR A 29 -4.12 -8.01 12.80
C THR A 29 -4.84 -7.00 13.69
N LEU A 30 -4.37 -6.79 14.91
CA LEU A 30 -4.89 -5.74 15.77
C LEU A 30 -4.81 -4.37 15.11
N TYR A 31 -3.71 -4.09 14.40
CA TYR A 31 -3.57 -2.86 13.61
C TYR A 31 -4.69 -2.73 12.55
N GLY A 32 -4.93 -3.77 11.73
CA GLY A 32 -6.01 -3.75 10.75
C GLY A 32 -7.39 -3.59 11.38
N THR A 33 -7.61 -4.16 12.57
CA THR A 33 -8.85 -3.99 13.32
C THR A 33 -9.06 -2.54 13.74
N THR A 34 -8.03 -1.85 14.24
CA THR A 34 -8.15 -0.43 14.63
C THR A 34 -8.43 0.47 13.43
N LYS A 35 -7.85 0.16 12.26
CA LYS A 35 -8.12 0.92 11.03
C LYS A 35 -9.56 0.75 10.55
N LEU A 36 -10.08 -0.47 10.54
CA LEU A 36 -11.48 -0.70 10.19
C LEU A 36 -12.45 -0.08 11.20
N ALA A 37 -12.15 -0.16 12.49
CA ALA A 37 -12.96 0.50 13.52
C ALA A 37 -13.02 2.02 13.33
N ALA A 38 -11.92 2.64 12.88
CA ALA A 38 -11.92 4.06 12.56
C ALA A 38 -12.83 4.39 11.36
N GLU A 39 -12.84 3.55 10.30
CA GLU A 39 -13.77 3.74 9.18
C GLU A 39 -15.23 3.64 9.62
N LEU A 40 -15.59 2.62 10.42
CA LEU A 40 -16.94 2.47 10.96
C LEU A 40 -17.36 3.67 11.83
N LEU A 41 -16.44 4.22 12.64
CA LEU A 41 -16.71 5.43 13.42
C LEU A 41 -16.92 6.65 12.51
N VAL A 42 -16.18 6.78 11.41
CA VAL A 42 -16.37 7.86 10.44
C VAL A 42 -17.79 7.78 9.83
N GLU A 43 -18.28 6.59 9.47
CA GLU A 43 -19.63 6.37 8.97
C GLU A 43 -20.68 6.82 10.00
N GLU A 44 -20.55 6.41 11.26
CA GLU A 44 -21.45 6.82 12.35
C GLU A 44 -21.44 8.33 12.61
N TYR A 45 -20.26 8.96 12.57
CA TYR A 45 -20.17 10.42 12.74
C TYR A 45 -20.79 11.19 11.57
N ARG A 46 -20.68 10.66 10.36
CA ARG A 46 -21.36 11.23 9.19
C ARG A 46 -22.89 11.18 9.36
N GLU A 47 -23.42 10.02 9.71
CA GLU A 47 -24.86 9.81 9.86
C GLU A 47 -25.43 10.58 11.06
N ALA A 48 -24.81 10.49 12.23
CA ALA A 48 -25.32 11.07 13.47
C ALA A 48 -25.15 12.58 13.57
N PHE A 49 -24.10 13.14 12.97
CA PHE A 49 -23.73 14.55 13.15
C PHE A 49 -23.63 15.35 11.85
N GLY A 50 -23.89 14.73 10.70
CA GLY A 50 -23.80 15.40 9.40
C GLY A 50 -22.39 15.86 9.04
N LEU A 51 -21.35 15.18 9.56
CA LEU A 51 -19.97 15.50 9.22
C LEU A 51 -19.64 14.99 7.81
N ARG A 52 -19.01 15.83 7.00
CA ARG A 52 -18.43 15.38 5.72
C ARG A 52 -17.13 14.65 5.97
N ALA A 53 -16.96 13.52 5.32
CA ALA A 53 -15.74 12.70 5.46
C ALA A 53 -15.44 11.89 4.21
N ILE A 54 -14.15 11.67 4.00
CA ILE A 54 -13.58 10.88 2.91
C ILE A 54 -12.66 9.85 3.53
N VAL A 55 -12.68 8.61 3.01
CA VAL A 55 -11.76 7.57 3.43
C VAL A 55 -10.82 7.23 2.28
N ASN A 56 -9.53 7.52 2.42
CA ASN A 56 -8.47 7.11 1.52
C ASN A 56 -7.74 5.88 2.10
N ARG A 57 -7.96 4.71 1.49
CA ARG A 57 -7.23 3.46 1.83
C ARG A 57 -5.95 3.41 1.03
N CYS A 58 -4.89 4.01 1.58
CA CYS A 58 -3.62 4.16 0.90
C CYS A 58 -2.83 2.85 0.82
N GLY A 59 -2.22 2.59 -0.34
CA GLY A 59 -1.14 1.63 -0.53
C GLY A 59 0.09 1.99 0.31
N VAL A 60 1.27 1.49 -0.08
CA VAL A 60 2.48 1.84 0.68
C VAL A 60 2.94 3.24 0.34
N ILE A 61 2.68 4.18 1.23
CA ILE A 61 3.15 5.56 1.10
C ILE A 61 4.67 5.57 1.24
N ALA A 62 5.35 6.22 0.31
CA ALA A 62 6.79 6.43 0.32
C ALA A 62 7.12 7.84 -0.21
N GLY A 63 8.31 8.34 0.12
CA GLY A 63 8.75 9.64 -0.37
C GLY A 63 9.71 10.35 0.58
N PRO A 64 10.08 11.60 0.28
CA PRO A 64 10.97 12.40 1.11
C PRO A 64 10.52 12.47 2.57
N TRP A 65 11.49 12.48 3.48
CA TRP A 65 11.30 12.58 4.93
C TRP A 65 10.68 11.34 5.61
N GLN A 66 10.40 10.26 4.87
CA GLN A 66 9.98 9.03 5.51
C GLN A 66 11.14 8.40 6.29
N MET A 67 10.89 8.04 7.55
CA MET A 67 11.84 7.30 8.38
C MET A 67 11.62 5.79 8.21
N GLY A 68 12.42 5.18 7.33
CA GLY A 68 12.37 3.74 7.08
C GLY A 68 13.03 2.93 8.20
N LYS A 69 12.41 1.82 8.60
CA LYS A 69 12.96 0.83 9.53
C LYS A 69 12.49 -0.58 9.16
N VAL A 70 13.04 -1.60 9.79
CA VAL A 70 12.81 -3.03 9.45
C VAL A 70 11.34 -3.44 9.38
N ASP A 71 10.48 -2.81 10.16
CA ASP A 71 9.05 -3.12 10.28
C ASP A 71 8.11 -2.08 9.66
N GLN A 72 8.62 -0.93 9.22
CA GLN A 72 7.84 0.14 8.61
C GLN A 72 8.65 0.93 7.57
N GLY A 73 7.99 1.42 6.50
CA GLY A 73 8.65 2.19 5.45
C GLY A 73 9.67 1.35 4.67
N VAL A 74 9.27 0.16 4.26
CA VAL A 74 10.15 -0.85 3.66
C VAL A 74 10.96 -0.33 2.47
N PHE A 75 10.37 0.45 1.57
CA PHE A 75 11.07 0.98 0.40
C PHE A 75 12.15 1.99 0.81
N THR A 76 11.82 2.90 1.72
CA THR A 76 12.79 3.85 2.28
C THR A 76 13.91 3.13 3.04
N HIS A 77 13.57 2.08 3.81
CA HIS A 77 14.56 1.26 4.48
C HIS A 77 15.51 0.59 3.47
N TRP A 78 15.00 0.08 2.35
CA TRP A 78 15.81 -0.51 1.27
C TRP A 78 16.77 0.51 0.65
N MET A 79 16.27 1.70 0.30
CA MET A 79 17.10 2.79 -0.25
C MET A 79 18.19 3.24 0.72
N LEU A 80 17.82 3.51 1.98
CA LEU A 80 18.80 3.91 3.01
C LEU A 80 19.86 2.84 3.24
N SER A 81 19.48 1.56 3.26
CA SER A 81 20.41 0.47 3.44
C SER A 81 21.41 0.38 2.29
N HIS A 82 21.01 0.60 1.05
CA HIS A 82 21.94 0.65 -0.08
C HIS A 82 22.87 1.88 -0.01
N VAL A 83 22.34 3.04 0.39
CA VAL A 83 23.16 4.26 0.51
C VAL A 83 24.20 4.15 1.63
N PHE A 84 23.84 3.55 2.76
CA PHE A 84 24.68 3.50 3.96
C PHE A 84 25.35 2.14 4.20
N GLY A 85 25.17 1.16 3.31
CA GLY A 85 25.76 -0.18 3.45
C GLY A 85 25.20 -0.96 4.65
N LEU A 86 23.91 -0.77 4.99
CA LEU A 86 23.29 -1.44 6.13
C LEU A 86 22.79 -2.84 5.76
N PRO A 87 22.78 -3.80 6.71
CA PRO A 87 22.34 -5.16 6.43
C PRO A 87 20.84 -5.20 6.07
N LEU A 88 20.49 -6.03 5.08
CA LEU A 88 19.14 -6.28 4.63
C LEU A 88 18.80 -7.76 4.68
N SER A 89 17.49 -8.05 4.88
CA SER A 89 16.97 -9.41 4.82
C SER A 89 15.59 -9.44 4.17
N TYR A 90 15.37 -10.40 3.27
CA TYR A 90 14.04 -10.76 2.81
C TYR A 90 13.36 -11.59 3.90
N ILE A 91 12.40 -11.01 4.61
CA ILE A 91 11.69 -11.67 5.71
C ILE A 91 10.35 -12.22 5.19
N GLY A 92 10.09 -13.49 5.48
CA GLY A 92 8.85 -14.16 5.12
C GLY A 92 8.84 -14.77 3.72
N PHE A 93 7.81 -15.56 3.46
CA PHE A 93 7.54 -16.19 2.16
C PHE A 93 8.73 -16.98 1.59
N GLY A 94 9.44 -17.71 2.46
CA GLY A 94 10.63 -18.48 2.10
C GLY A 94 11.90 -17.65 1.94
N GLY A 95 11.92 -16.39 2.36
CA GLY A 95 13.10 -15.52 2.29
C GLY A 95 13.50 -15.13 0.87
N THR A 96 12.55 -15.11 -0.08
CA THR A 96 12.85 -14.95 -1.51
C THR A 96 12.67 -13.52 -2.03
N GLY A 97 12.16 -12.60 -1.22
CA GLY A 97 11.89 -11.22 -1.63
C GLY A 97 10.78 -11.03 -2.69
N LYS A 98 9.95 -12.07 -2.91
CA LYS A 98 8.92 -12.06 -3.97
C LYS A 98 7.61 -11.37 -3.57
N GLN A 99 7.42 -11.01 -2.31
CA GLN A 99 6.25 -10.26 -1.83
C GLN A 99 6.15 -8.91 -2.51
N VAL A 100 4.92 -8.52 -2.89
CA VAL A 100 4.65 -7.35 -3.74
C VAL A 100 3.78 -6.33 -3.01
N ARG A 101 4.12 -5.06 -3.17
CA ARG A 101 3.32 -3.90 -2.75
C ARG A 101 3.29 -2.87 -3.87
N ASP A 102 2.19 -2.16 -4.01
CA ASP A 102 2.15 -0.93 -4.79
C ASP A 102 2.63 0.25 -3.95
N LEU A 103 3.20 1.23 -4.62
CA LEU A 103 3.74 2.43 -3.99
C LEU A 103 2.82 3.62 -4.28
N LEU A 104 2.73 4.50 -3.30
CA LEU A 104 2.08 5.80 -3.42
C LEU A 104 3.10 6.86 -3.00
N HIS A 105 3.46 7.75 -3.94
CA HIS A 105 4.35 8.86 -3.58
C HIS A 105 3.59 9.86 -2.69
N ILE A 106 4.29 10.44 -1.73
CA ILE A 106 3.63 11.37 -0.80
C ILE A 106 3.09 12.62 -1.51
N ASP A 107 3.77 13.10 -2.55
CA ASP A 107 3.31 14.27 -3.30
C ASP A 107 2.01 13.95 -4.06
N ASP A 108 1.88 12.75 -4.66
CA ASP A 108 0.65 12.33 -5.33
C ASP A 108 -0.52 12.25 -4.33
N LEU A 109 -0.26 11.81 -3.10
CA LEU A 109 -1.28 11.81 -2.05
C LEU A 109 -1.66 13.25 -1.64
N VAL A 110 -0.71 14.17 -1.57
CA VAL A 110 -0.96 15.58 -1.27
C VAL A 110 -1.83 16.19 -2.38
N ASP A 111 -1.50 15.96 -3.64
CA ASP A 111 -2.28 16.43 -4.79
C ASP A 111 -3.73 15.91 -4.73
N LEU A 112 -3.93 14.64 -4.38
CA LEU A 112 -5.28 14.10 -4.18
C LEU A 112 -6.02 14.81 -3.05
N VAL A 113 -5.36 15.03 -1.90
CA VAL A 113 -5.98 15.72 -0.76
C VAL A 113 -6.33 17.17 -1.12
N GLU A 114 -5.50 17.86 -1.92
CA GLU A 114 -5.81 19.20 -2.39
C GLU A 114 -7.06 19.22 -3.30
N LEU A 115 -7.20 18.24 -4.20
CA LEU A 115 -8.43 18.08 -5.00
C LEU A 115 -9.67 17.84 -4.12
N GLN A 116 -9.52 17.00 -3.09
CA GLN A 116 -10.60 16.69 -2.14
C GLN A 116 -11.02 17.92 -1.32
N LEU A 117 -10.06 18.73 -0.91
CA LEU A 117 -10.32 19.98 -0.18
C LEU A 117 -10.91 21.10 -1.05
N ALA A 118 -10.63 21.09 -2.35
CA ALA A 118 -11.17 22.05 -3.29
C ALA A 118 -12.69 21.89 -3.52
N ASP A 119 -13.21 20.66 -3.46
CA ASP A 119 -14.64 20.36 -3.61
C ASP A 119 -15.12 19.27 -2.62
N PRO A 120 -15.19 19.58 -1.32
CA PRO A 120 -15.52 18.60 -0.29
C PRO A 120 -16.92 17.98 -0.44
N GLU A 121 -17.84 18.63 -1.16
CA GLU A 121 -19.19 18.11 -1.38
C GLU A 121 -19.19 16.98 -2.41
N HIS A 122 -18.40 17.10 -3.45
CA HIS A 122 -18.22 16.06 -4.48
C HIS A 122 -17.63 14.76 -3.91
N TRP A 123 -16.78 14.89 -2.90
CA TRP A 123 -16.07 13.76 -2.29
C TRP A 123 -16.74 13.17 -1.06
N ASP A 124 -17.78 13.83 -0.50
CA ASP A 124 -18.36 13.39 0.75
C ASP A 124 -18.94 11.98 0.68
N GLY A 125 -18.62 11.18 1.66
CA GLY A 125 -19.06 9.80 1.78
C GLY A 125 -18.36 8.80 0.88
N THR A 126 -17.31 9.20 0.21
CA THR A 126 -16.56 8.30 -0.67
C THR A 126 -15.47 7.53 0.07
N ASN A 127 -15.26 6.28 -0.35
CA ASN A 127 -14.16 5.44 0.11
C ASN A 127 -13.39 4.97 -1.12
N PHE A 128 -12.10 5.28 -1.20
CA PHE A 128 -11.26 4.90 -2.33
C PHE A 128 -10.00 4.17 -1.88
N ASN A 129 -9.61 3.16 -2.65
CA ASN A 129 -8.24 2.67 -2.64
C ASN A 129 -7.37 3.68 -3.41
N VAL A 130 -6.27 4.06 -2.78
CA VAL A 130 -5.33 5.07 -3.30
C VAL A 130 -3.93 4.47 -3.33
N GLY A 131 -3.36 4.33 -4.50
CA GLY A 131 -2.03 3.73 -4.66
C GLY A 131 -1.55 3.78 -6.10
N GLY A 132 -0.34 3.33 -6.33
CA GLY A 132 0.25 3.28 -7.66
C GLY A 132 -0.27 2.13 -8.53
N GLY A 133 -1.13 1.26 -7.98
CA GLY A 133 -1.70 0.15 -8.70
C GLY A 133 -0.65 -0.84 -9.22
N ARG A 134 -1.04 -1.58 -10.25
CA ARG A 134 -0.18 -2.63 -10.81
C ARG A 134 1.09 -2.08 -11.45
N GLU A 135 1.00 -0.94 -12.13
CA GLU A 135 2.11 -0.35 -12.88
C GLU A 135 3.22 0.17 -11.95
N ILE A 136 2.84 0.71 -10.79
CA ILE A 136 3.77 1.23 -9.78
C ILE A 136 3.80 0.26 -8.59
N SER A 137 4.06 -1.02 -8.86
CA SER A 137 4.18 -2.05 -7.83
C SER A 137 5.49 -2.80 -7.95
N LEU A 138 6.14 -3.07 -6.81
CA LEU A 138 7.43 -3.73 -6.74
C LEU A 138 7.42 -4.89 -5.75
N SER A 139 8.15 -5.96 -6.08
CA SER A 139 8.60 -6.92 -5.08
C SER A 139 9.87 -6.40 -4.40
N LEU A 140 10.21 -6.94 -3.23
CA LEU A 140 11.49 -6.58 -2.59
C LEU A 140 12.70 -7.00 -3.43
N LEU A 141 12.59 -8.07 -4.21
CA LEU A 141 13.64 -8.48 -5.15
C LEU A 141 13.86 -7.43 -6.25
N GLU A 142 12.79 -6.94 -6.88
CA GLU A 142 12.84 -5.86 -7.87
C GLU A 142 13.33 -4.55 -7.24
N THR A 143 12.91 -4.24 -6.03
CA THR A 143 13.41 -3.08 -5.27
C THR A 143 14.91 -3.18 -5.03
N THR A 144 15.41 -4.35 -4.65
CA THR A 144 16.85 -4.58 -4.48
C THR A 144 17.62 -4.32 -5.79
N GLN A 145 17.11 -4.84 -6.90
CA GLN A 145 17.73 -4.63 -8.20
C GLN A 145 17.77 -3.14 -8.57
N LEU A 146 16.66 -2.42 -8.43
CA LEU A 146 16.60 -0.98 -8.68
C LEU A 146 17.56 -0.20 -7.77
N CYS A 147 17.60 -0.53 -6.48
CA CYS A 147 18.53 0.12 -5.56
C CYS A 147 20.00 -0.12 -5.95
N ARG A 148 20.38 -1.33 -6.39
CA ARG A 148 21.70 -1.65 -6.90
C ARG A 148 22.04 -0.83 -8.15
N GLU A 149 21.14 -0.78 -9.11
CA GLU A 149 21.31 -0.02 -10.36
C GLU A 149 21.52 1.48 -10.12
N ILE A 150 20.73 2.05 -9.19
CA ILE A 150 20.77 3.50 -8.91
C ILE A 150 21.97 3.88 -8.03
N SER A 151 22.23 3.10 -6.98
CA SER A 151 23.29 3.43 -6.01
C SER A 151 24.69 2.95 -6.45
N GLY A 152 24.77 1.96 -7.33
CA GLY A 152 25.99 1.25 -7.66
C GLY A 152 26.50 0.33 -6.53
N VAL A 153 25.71 0.16 -5.44
CA VAL A 153 26.08 -0.65 -4.28
C VAL A 153 25.39 -2.02 -4.36
N ASP A 154 26.18 -3.07 -4.37
CA ASP A 154 25.68 -4.44 -4.32
C ASP A 154 25.72 -4.97 -2.88
N LEU A 155 24.57 -4.97 -2.22
CA LEU A 155 24.41 -5.54 -0.89
C LEU A 155 24.05 -7.02 -0.97
N ASP A 156 24.66 -7.81 -0.09
CA ASP A 156 24.23 -9.18 0.16
C ASP A 156 22.98 -9.18 1.03
N VAL A 157 21.84 -9.60 0.44
CA VAL A 157 20.54 -9.62 1.13
C VAL A 157 20.24 -11.04 1.60
N THR A 158 20.20 -11.25 2.89
CA THR A 158 19.93 -12.57 3.49
C THR A 158 18.44 -12.94 3.40
N GLY A 159 18.13 -14.25 3.51
CA GLY A 159 16.75 -14.76 3.51
C GLY A 159 16.31 -15.25 4.88
N VAL A 160 15.14 -14.83 5.36
CA VAL A 160 14.46 -15.37 6.56
C VAL A 160 13.15 -15.99 6.10
N ALA A 161 13.06 -17.31 6.16
CA ALA A 161 11.93 -18.04 5.58
C ALA A 161 10.59 -17.84 6.32
N GLU A 162 10.64 -17.64 7.64
CA GLU A 162 9.47 -17.52 8.49
C GLU A 162 8.65 -16.26 8.16
N THR A 163 7.34 -16.47 7.89
CA THR A 163 6.42 -15.37 7.59
C THR A 163 5.77 -14.85 8.87
N ARG A 164 5.75 -13.53 9.04
CA ARG A 164 5.09 -12.88 10.19
C ARG A 164 3.56 -13.11 10.12
N PRO A 165 2.89 -13.35 11.26
CA PRO A 165 1.44 -13.43 11.29
C PRO A 165 0.77 -12.20 10.70
N GLY A 166 -0.19 -12.41 9.78
CA GLY A 166 -0.93 -11.33 9.12
C GLY A 166 -0.19 -10.64 7.96
N ASP A 167 1.01 -11.07 7.63
CA ASP A 167 1.68 -10.58 6.42
C ASP A 167 1.07 -11.19 5.15
N VAL A 168 1.00 -10.43 4.07
CA VAL A 168 0.37 -10.84 2.82
C VAL A 168 1.38 -10.89 1.67
N PRO A 169 1.30 -11.92 0.78
CA PRO A 169 2.28 -12.07 -0.29
C PRO A 169 2.16 -10.99 -1.37
N VAL A 170 0.92 -10.51 -1.64
CA VAL A 170 0.66 -9.49 -2.66
C VAL A 170 -0.41 -8.54 -2.13
N TYR A 171 -0.13 -7.25 -2.17
CA TYR A 171 -1.13 -6.20 -2.08
C TYR A 171 -0.86 -5.18 -3.19
N ILE A 172 -1.85 -4.94 -4.02
CA ILE A 172 -1.86 -3.96 -5.11
C ILE A 172 -3.24 -3.32 -5.09
N SER A 173 -3.32 -2.01 -4.98
CA SER A 173 -4.57 -1.27 -5.02
C SER A 173 -5.15 -1.31 -6.44
N ASP A 174 -6.43 -1.65 -6.58
CA ASP A 174 -7.18 -1.36 -7.78
C ASP A 174 -7.84 0.02 -7.59
N CYS A 175 -7.33 1.03 -8.29
CA CYS A 175 -7.76 2.42 -8.17
C CYS A 175 -8.78 2.83 -9.26
N GLU A 176 -9.46 1.86 -9.89
CA GLU A 176 -10.42 2.14 -10.98
C GLU A 176 -11.57 3.04 -10.51
N ALA A 177 -12.06 2.85 -9.29
CA ALA A 177 -13.13 3.68 -8.72
C ALA A 177 -12.68 5.15 -8.57
N LEU A 178 -11.47 5.38 -8.06
CA LEU A 178 -10.88 6.72 -7.94
C LEU A 178 -10.66 7.36 -9.32
N SER A 179 -10.08 6.62 -10.27
CA SER A 179 -9.85 7.12 -11.63
C SER A 179 -11.15 7.44 -12.39
N GLY A 180 -12.25 6.77 -12.05
CA GLY A 180 -13.58 7.10 -12.58
C GLY A 180 -14.23 8.32 -11.91
N HIS A 181 -13.72 8.73 -10.76
CA HIS A 181 -14.26 9.84 -9.97
C HIS A 181 -13.54 11.18 -10.26
N CYS A 182 -12.26 11.16 -10.59
CA CYS A 182 -11.45 12.33 -10.91
C CYS A 182 -10.26 12.00 -11.81
N ASP A 183 -9.60 13.04 -12.35
CA ASP A 183 -8.40 12.93 -13.20
C ASP A 183 -7.08 12.82 -12.42
N TRP A 184 -7.12 12.43 -11.16
CA TRP A 184 -5.91 12.18 -10.37
C TRP A 184 -5.12 10.98 -10.96
N LYS A 185 -3.77 11.14 -11.05
CA LYS A 185 -2.86 10.14 -11.63
C LYS A 185 -1.61 9.99 -10.79
#